data_827b7436e6aeb95df88d7efbaec53123
#
_entry.id   827b7436e6aeb95df88d7efbaec53123
#
_cell.length_a   1.000
_cell.length_b   1.000
_cell.length_c   1.000
_cell.angle_alpha   90.00
_cell.angle_beta   90.00
_cell.angle_gamma   90.00
#
_symmetry.space_group_name_H-M   'P 1'
#
loop_
_entity.id
_entity.type
_entity.pdbx_description
1 polymer ?
#
loop_
_entity_poly.entity_id
_entity_poly.type
_entity_poly.pdbx_seq_one_letter_code
_entity_poly.pdbx_strand_id
1 'polypeptide(L)'
;VELKGKDLSFEPSIVSQEEALDFFQNQGEGLKTELIEERSGQVLSCYKLGTLVDFCTGPHVQSTSQMGVFKLLSVAGSYWRGDENREQLQRIYGTAFFEEVDLTDYLGKLEDALKRDHRKLGRELDLYSVQDRVAPGLIFWHPKGATVRRLIEDFLREEMEKRGYQFVYTPHIAKSELWKISGHYEYFREHMYTLPLDEEEYVLKPMNCPGHILIYKSAKKSYRELPVRIAEF
;
A
#
# COMPACT_ATOMS: atom_id res chain seq x y z
N VAL A 1 -25.25 15.83 6.47
CA VAL A 1 -26.67 15.68 6.83
C VAL A 1 -27.56 16.62 6.01
N GLU A 2 -27.26 17.91 5.93
CA GLU A 2 -28.07 18.88 5.16
C GLU A 2 -28.21 18.55 3.68
N LEU A 3 -27.13 18.17 3.01
CA LEU A 3 -27.12 17.83 1.59
C LEU A 3 -27.96 16.58 1.28
N LYS A 4 -27.93 15.58 2.17
CA LYS A 4 -28.77 14.38 2.03
C LYS A 4 -30.26 14.72 2.03
N GLY A 5 -30.65 15.65 2.88
CA GLY A 5 -32.06 16.09 2.95
C GLY A 5 -32.54 16.95 1.78
N LYS A 6 -31.60 17.47 0.95
CA LYS A 6 -31.96 18.29 -0.22
C LYS A 6 -32.26 17.50 -1.49
N ASP A 7 -31.99 16.19 -1.48
CA ASP A 7 -32.20 15.29 -2.63
C ASP A 7 -31.60 15.83 -3.96
N LEU A 8 -30.36 16.30 -3.90
CA LEU A 8 -29.68 16.85 -5.07
C LEU A 8 -29.24 15.73 -6.01
N SER A 9 -29.51 15.86 -7.28
CA SER A 9 -29.07 14.93 -8.31
C SER A 9 -27.59 15.10 -8.63
N PHE A 10 -26.88 13.98 -8.88
CA PHE A 10 -25.56 13.96 -9.47
C PHE A 10 -25.71 13.95 -11.00
N GLU A 11 -25.40 15.07 -11.64
CA GLU A 11 -25.54 15.25 -13.09
C GLU A 11 -24.20 14.97 -13.79
N PRO A 12 -24.07 13.81 -14.47
CA PRO A 12 -22.84 13.52 -15.23
C PRO A 12 -22.80 14.36 -16.51
N SER A 13 -21.61 14.81 -16.89
CA SER A 13 -21.33 15.45 -18.16
C SER A 13 -19.99 14.98 -18.70
N ILE A 14 -19.85 15.00 -20.01
CA ILE A 14 -18.62 14.71 -20.70
C ILE A 14 -18.17 16.01 -21.37
N VAL A 15 -16.96 16.44 -21.08
CA VAL A 15 -16.38 17.70 -21.57
C VAL A 15 -15.04 17.45 -22.24
N SER A 16 -14.69 18.31 -23.19
CA SER A 16 -13.35 18.31 -23.74
C SER A 16 -12.32 18.79 -22.72
N GLN A 17 -11.07 18.49 -22.95
CA GLN A 17 -9.97 18.98 -22.10
C GLN A 17 -9.95 20.52 -22.07
N GLU A 18 -10.19 21.16 -23.21
CA GLU A 18 -10.18 22.63 -23.36
C GLU A 18 -11.29 23.28 -22.54
N GLU A 19 -12.52 22.76 -22.61
CA GLU A 19 -13.65 23.23 -21.82
C GLU A 19 -13.41 23.04 -20.31
N ALA A 20 -12.82 21.92 -19.90
CA ALA A 20 -12.48 21.67 -18.51
C ALA A 20 -11.39 22.62 -18.00
N LEU A 21 -10.34 22.85 -18.79
CA LEU A 21 -9.27 23.80 -18.48
C LEU A 21 -9.82 25.22 -18.29
N ASP A 22 -10.61 25.70 -19.24
CA ASP A 22 -11.22 27.03 -19.14
C ASP A 22 -12.08 27.19 -17.91
N PHE A 23 -12.92 26.18 -17.62
CA PHE A 23 -13.78 26.18 -16.44
C PHE A 23 -13.01 26.24 -15.12
N PHE A 24 -12.01 25.36 -14.92
CA PHE A 24 -11.27 25.30 -13.64
C PHE A 24 -10.25 26.43 -13.49
N GLN A 25 -9.69 26.96 -14.58
CA GLN A 25 -8.86 28.17 -14.56
C GLN A 25 -9.66 29.39 -14.11
N ASN A 26 -10.87 29.59 -14.63
CA ASN A 26 -11.75 30.67 -14.25
C ASN A 26 -12.22 30.59 -12.79
N GLN A 27 -12.18 29.41 -12.18
CA GLN A 27 -12.45 29.21 -10.76
C GLN A 27 -11.20 29.33 -9.85
N GLY A 28 -10.02 29.52 -10.42
CA GLY A 28 -8.77 29.59 -9.66
C GLY A 28 -8.27 28.24 -9.11
N GLU A 29 -8.76 27.12 -9.67
CA GLU A 29 -8.44 25.74 -9.23
C GLU A 29 -7.15 25.24 -9.89
N GLY A 30 -6.02 25.90 -9.59
CA GLY A 30 -4.73 25.63 -10.24
C GLY A 30 -4.25 24.19 -10.17
N LEU A 31 -4.46 23.50 -9.05
CA LEU A 31 -4.07 22.09 -8.90
C LEU A 31 -4.92 21.15 -9.79
N LYS A 32 -6.19 21.47 -9.98
CA LYS A 32 -7.05 20.73 -10.90
C LYS A 32 -6.65 20.97 -12.35
N THR A 33 -6.31 22.21 -12.69
CA THR A 33 -5.78 22.58 -14.01
C THR A 33 -4.54 21.76 -14.37
N GLU A 34 -3.57 21.67 -13.46
CA GLU A 34 -2.37 20.83 -13.63
C GLU A 34 -2.70 19.37 -13.92
N LEU A 35 -3.67 18.77 -13.20
CA LEU A 35 -4.10 17.38 -13.43
C LEU A 35 -4.78 17.19 -14.80
N ILE A 36 -5.49 18.21 -15.28
CA ILE A 36 -6.18 18.16 -16.56
C ILE A 36 -5.18 18.29 -17.72
N GLU A 37 -4.19 19.16 -17.60
CA GLU A 37 -3.13 19.36 -18.60
C GLU A 37 -2.35 18.07 -18.91
N GLU A 38 -2.09 17.25 -17.89
CA GLU A 38 -1.40 15.98 -18.07
C GLU A 38 -2.21 14.91 -18.83
N ARG A 39 -3.52 15.07 -18.89
CA ARG A 39 -4.43 14.15 -19.60
C ARG A 39 -4.67 14.57 -21.05
N SER A 40 -3.62 15.02 -21.74
CA SER A 40 -3.73 15.56 -23.11
C SER A 40 -4.49 14.60 -24.05
N GLY A 41 -5.48 15.18 -24.76
CA GLY A 41 -6.27 14.48 -25.78
C GLY A 41 -7.34 13.53 -25.24
N GLN A 42 -7.60 13.50 -23.94
CA GLN A 42 -8.65 12.68 -23.35
C GLN A 42 -9.93 13.48 -23.12
N VAL A 43 -11.05 12.81 -23.27
CA VAL A 43 -12.37 13.32 -22.87
C VAL A 43 -12.51 13.13 -21.37
N LEU A 44 -12.96 14.16 -20.66
CA LEU A 44 -13.09 14.15 -19.21
C LEU A 44 -14.56 14.02 -18.81
N SER A 45 -14.83 13.19 -17.84
CA SER A 45 -16.13 13.13 -17.18
C SER A 45 -16.16 14.06 -15.96
N CYS A 46 -17.18 14.88 -15.87
CA CYS A 46 -17.45 15.76 -14.75
C CYS A 46 -18.81 15.41 -14.13
N TYR A 47 -18.96 15.73 -12.87
CA TYR A 47 -20.23 15.62 -12.15
C TYR A 47 -20.56 16.96 -11.52
N LYS A 48 -21.83 17.35 -11.67
CA LYS A 48 -22.40 18.52 -11.03
C LYS A 48 -23.31 18.10 -9.89
N LEU A 49 -23.14 18.73 -8.74
CA LEU A 49 -24.01 18.56 -7.58
C LEU A 49 -24.41 19.95 -7.03
N GLY A 50 -25.59 20.40 -7.37
CA GLY A 50 -26.00 21.77 -7.05
C GLY A 50 -25.11 22.79 -7.74
N THR A 51 -24.32 23.56 -6.98
CA THR A 51 -23.34 24.53 -7.50
C THR A 51 -21.93 23.97 -7.66
N LEU A 52 -21.63 22.80 -7.09
CA LEU A 52 -20.32 22.15 -7.17
C LEU A 52 -20.22 21.41 -8.50
N VAL A 53 -19.13 21.64 -9.22
CA VAL A 53 -18.72 20.85 -10.39
C VAL A 53 -17.31 20.34 -10.16
N ASP A 54 -17.09 19.05 -10.40
CA ASP A 54 -15.76 18.47 -10.30
C ASP A 54 -15.58 17.35 -11.34
N PHE A 55 -14.33 17.06 -11.72
CA PHE A 55 -14.05 15.94 -12.62
C PHE A 55 -13.93 14.65 -11.83
N CYS A 56 -14.59 13.62 -12.29
CA CYS A 56 -14.61 12.30 -11.64
C CYS A 56 -14.95 11.22 -12.68
N THR A 57 -14.31 10.06 -12.54
CA THR A 57 -14.59 8.91 -13.40
C THR A 57 -15.91 8.20 -13.05
N GLY A 58 -16.50 8.52 -11.89
CA GLY A 58 -17.69 7.82 -11.41
C GLY A 58 -17.48 6.33 -11.11
N PRO A 59 -18.57 5.54 -10.99
CA PRO A 59 -19.95 5.99 -10.94
C PRO A 59 -20.32 6.68 -9.63
N HIS A 60 -21.40 7.46 -9.67
CA HIS A 60 -22.02 8.06 -8.48
C HIS A 60 -23.44 7.51 -8.28
N VAL A 61 -23.99 7.66 -7.07
CA VAL A 61 -25.41 7.48 -6.80
C VAL A 61 -26.21 8.54 -7.59
N GLN A 62 -27.48 8.28 -7.85
CA GLN A 62 -28.30 9.22 -8.65
C GLN A 62 -28.57 10.53 -7.91
N SER A 63 -28.77 10.46 -6.60
CA SER A 63 -28.99 11.65 -5.78
C SER A 63 -28.43 11.50 -4.37
N THR A 64 -28.34 12.63 -3.65
CA THR A 64 -27.87 12.66 -2.27
C THR A 64 -28.79 11.95 -1.29
N SER A 65 -30.06 11.74 -1.64
CA SER A 65 -31.00 10.96 -0.82
C SER A 65 -30.66 9.47 -0.76
N GLN A 66 -29.98 8.95 -1.80
CA GLN A 66 -29.50 7.57 -1.86
C GLN A 66 -28.20 7.34 -1.07
N MET A 67 -27.59 8.38 -0.56
CA MET A 67 -26.42 8.25 0.31
C MET A 67 -26.82 7.54 1.59
N GLY A 68 -26.16 6.44 1.92
CA GLY A 68 -26.34 5.73 3.18
C GLY A 68 -25.90 6.55 4.39
N VAL A 69 -25.41 5.90 5.40
CA VAL A 69 -24.84 6.53 6.59
C VAL A 69 -23.34 6.72 6.38
N PHE A 70 -22.78 7.80 6.90
CA PHE A 70 -21.35 8.09 6.77
C PHE A 70 -20.77 8.68 8.04
N LYS A 71 -19.45 8.53 8.18
CA LYS A 71 -18.68 9.10 9.28
C LYS A 71 -17.37 9.69 8.75
N LEU A 72 -17.08 10.94 9.13
CA LEU A 72 -15.74 11.50 8.97
C LEU A 72 -14.87 10.97 10.10
N LEU A 73 -13.69 10.41 9.74
CA LEU A 73 -12.82 9.70 10.67
C LEU A 73 -11.68 10.57 11.14
N SER A 74 -10.94 11.19 10.22
CA SER A 74 -9.77 11.99 10.56
C SER A 74 -9.43 13.01 9.47
N VAL A 75 -8.56 13.95 9.84
CA VAL A 75 -7.92 14.89 8.92
C VAL A 75 -6.42 14.73 9.06
N ALA A 76 -5.69 14.66 7.97
CA ALA A 76 -4.23 14.59 7.94
C ALA A 76 -3.66 15.58 6.92
N GLY A 77 -2.46 16.10 7.19
CA GLY A 77 -1.69 16.85 6.21
C GLY A 77 -1.27 15.93 5.06
N SER A 78 -1.23 16.48 3.85
CA SER A 78 -0.73 15.80 2.66
C SER A 78 -0.05 16.84 1.79
N TYR A 79 1.04 16.50 1.14
CA TYR A 79 1.65 17.35 0.12
C TYR A 79 1.10 16.97 -1.26
N TRP A 80 0.98 17.98 -2.14
CA TRP A 80 0.58 17.74 -3.52
C TRP A 80 1.54 16.74 -4.18
N ARG A 81 1.00 15.64 -4.69
CA ARG A 81 1.77 14.52 -5.30
C ARG A 81 2.83 13.89 -4.39
N GLY A 82 2.74 14.09 -3.10
CA GLY A 82 3.72 13.58 -2.14
C GLY A 82 5.04 14.34 -2.08
N ASP A 83 5.16 15.45 -2.78
CA ASP A 83 6.34 16.31 -2.79
C ASP A 83 6.24 17.36 -1.67
N GLU A 84 7.15 17.30 -0.70
CA GLU A 84 7.19 18.20 0.45
C GLU A 84 7.50 19.67 0.09
N ASN A 85 8.00 19.94 -1.11
CA ASN A 85 8.24 21.28 -1.63
C ASN A 85 7.02 21.88 -2.34
N ARG A 86 5.95 21.10 -2.49
CA ARG A 86 4.69 21.53 -3.12
C ARG A 86 3.67 21.96 -2.07
N GLU A 87 2.51 22.35 -2.57
CA GLU A 87 1.40 22.83 -1.74
C GLU A 87 0.97 21.81 -0.68
N GLN A 88 0.82 22.29 0.54
CA GLN A 88 0.29 21.49 1.63
C GLN A 88 -1.23 21.47 1.58
N LEU A 89 -1.80 20.28 1.51
CA LEU A 89 -3.22 20.01 1.46
C LEU A 89 -3.69 19.34 2.75
N GLN A 90 -5.00 19.38 2.97
CA GLN A 90 -5.66 18.60 4.02
C GLN A 90 -6.38 17.41 3.39
N ARG A 91 -6.07 16.21 3.84
CA ARG A 91 -6.76 14.98 3.44
C ARG A 91 -7.79 14.61 4.48
N ILE A 92 -9.05 14.60 4.10
CA ILE A 92 -10.16 14.20 4.96
C ILE A 92 -10.46 12.72 4.70
N TYR A 93 -10.41 11.91 5.74
CA TYR A 93 -10.77 10.50 5.69
C TYR A 93 -12.18 10.30 6.21
N GLY A 94 -12.94 9.47 5.52
CA GLY A 94 -14.29 9.12 5.89
C GLY A 94 -14.65 7.72 5.41
N THR A 95 -15.77 7.21 5.89
CA THR A 95 -16.35 5.95 5.44
C THR A 95 -17.86 6.09 5.32
N ALA A 96 -18.48 5.26 4.46
CA ALA A 96 -19.93 5.23 4.27
C ALA A 96 -20.41 3.80 4.12
N PHE A 97 -21.64 3.53 4.60
CA PHE A 97 -22.31 2.25 4.50
C PHE A 97 -23.77 2.47 4.14
N PHE A 98 -24.45 1.44 3.66
CA PHE A 98 -25.88 1.52 3.39
C PHE A 98 -26.69 1.56 4.70
N GLU A 99 -26.30 0.75 5.68
CA GLU A 99 -26.99 0.57 6.94
C GLU A 99 -26.18 1.08 8.14
N GLU A 100 -26.87 1.60 9.14
CA GLU A 100 -26.27 2.10 10.39
C GLU A 100 -25.55 0.99 11.18
N VAL A 101 -26.08 -0.23 11.14
CA VAL A 101 -25.47 -1.39 11.82
C VAL A 101 -24.08 -1.69 11.27
N ASP A 102 -23.90 -1.62 9.96
CA ASP A 102 -22.61 -1.88 9.32
C ASP A 102 -21.58 -0.81 9.66
N LEU A 103 -22.01 0.46 9.70
CA LEU A 103 -21.16 1.57 10.13
C LEU A 103 -20.73 1.39 11.59
N THR A 104 -21.65 1.04 12.47
CA THR A 104 -21.38 0.82 13.89
C THR A 104 -20.41 -0.33 14.10
N ASP A 105 -20.61 -1.45 13.41
CA ASP A 105 -19.72 -2.62 13.46
C ASP A 105 -18.32 -2.27 12.94
N TYR A 106 -18.23 -1.54 11.84
CA TYR A 106 -16.96 -1.06 11.29
C TYR A 106 -16.21 -0.15 12.27
N LEU A 107 -16.88 0.81 12.89
CA LEU A 107 -16.28 1.71 13.87
C LEU A 107 -15.80 0.95 15.12
N GLY A 108 -16.56 -0.05 15.58
CA GLY A 108 -16.15 -0.95 16.64
C GLY A 108 -14.88 -1.73 16.29
N LYS A 109 -14.81 -2.26 15.08
CA LYS A 109 -13.60 -2.94 14.56
C LYS A 109 -12.39 -2.01 14.48
N LEU A 110 -12.57 -0.75 14.07
CA LEU A 110 -11.49 0.24 14.07
C LEU A 110 -10.98 0.53 15.50
N GLU A 111 -11.88 0.71 16.44
CA GLU A 111 -11.51 0.94 17.83
C GLU A 111 -10.75 -0.27 18.42
N ASP A 112 -11.22 -1.48 18.15
CA ASP A 112 -10.54 -2.69 18.56
C ASP A 112 -9.17 -2.88 17.88
N ALA A 113 -9.04 -2.48 16.61
CA ALA A 113 -7.76 -2.49 15.91
C ALA A 113 -6.73 -1.57 16.58
N LEU A 114 -7.15 -0.39 17.02
CA LEU A 114 -6.29 0.54 17.78
C LEU A 114 -5.83 -0.06 19.12
N LYS A 115 -6.71 -0.77 19.82
CA LYS A 115 -6.36 -1.48 21.06
C LYS A 115 -5.35 -2.61 20.82
N ARG A 116 -5.40 -3.24 19.64
CA ARG A 116 -4.55 -4.36 19.22
C ARG A 116 -3.35 -3.94 18.37
N ASP A 117 -3.03 -2.64 18.30
CA ASP A 117 -1.86 -2.17 17.54
C ASP A 117 -0.60 -2.86 18.05
N HIS A 118 0.10 -3.55 17.16
CA HIS A 118 1.30 -4.32 17.49
C HIS A 118 2.42 -3.47 18.08
N ARG A 119 2.51 -2.18 17.70
CA ARG A 119 3.51 -1.24 18.23
C ARG A 119 3.24 -0.92 19.70
N LYS A 120 1.96 -0.83 20.08
CA LYS A 120 1.52 -0.63 21.45
C LYS A 120 1.72 -1.93 22.26
N LEU A 121 1.14 -3.03 21.80
CA LEU A 121 1.22 -4.32 22.49
C LEU A 121 2.67 -4.83 22.55
N GLY A 122 3.47 -4.64 21.51
CA GLY A 122 4.87 -5.05 21.48
C GLY A 122 5.69 -4.37 22.59
N ARG A 123 5.43 -3.09 22.86
CA ARG A 123 6.06 -2.33 23.94
C ARG A 123 5.51 -2.73 25.30
N GLU A 124 4.19 -2.76 25.47
CA GLU A 124 3.53 -3.05 26.75
C GLU A 124 3.84 -4.47 27.26
N LEU A 125 3.95 -5.42 26.35
CA LEU A 125 4.23 -6.84 26.68
C LEU A 125 5.73 -7.18 26.64
N ASP A 126 6.59 -6.21 26.34
CA ASP A 126 8.04 -6.42 26.21
C ASP A 126 8.40 -7.49 25.17
N LEU A 127 7.79 -7.40 23.97
CA LEU A 127 8.02 -8.36 22.89
C LEU A 127 9.21 -8.01 22.01
N TYR A 128 9.42 -6.72 21.76
CA TYR A 128 10.52 -6.23 20.92
C TYR A 128 10.80 -4.74 21.17
N SER A 129 11.93 -4.28 20.67
CA SER A 129 12.28 -2.88 20.63
C SER A 129 12.87 -2.46 19.28
N VAL A 130 12.83 -1.17 19.00
CA VAL A 130 13.56 -0.51 17.91
C VAL A 130 14.60 0.40 18.55
N GLN A 131 15.83 0.37 18.05
CA GLN A 131 16.95 1.12 18.56
C GLN A 131 17.35 2.21 17.54
N ASP A 132 16.63 3.31 17.51
CA ASP A 132 16.72 4.34 16.46
C ASP A 132 18.13 4.92 16.28
N ARG A 133 18.94 4.95 17.34
CA ARG A 133 20.34 5.44 17.28
C ARG A 133 21.31 4.48 16.61
N VAL A 134 21.01 3.20 16.58
CA VAL A 134 21.93 2.13 16.13
C VAL A 134 21.40 1.43 14.90
N ALA A 135 20.10 1.16 14.88
CA ALA A 135 19.45 0.37 13.85
C ALA A 135 18.01 0.85 13.63
N PRO A 136 17.82 2.06 13.04
CA PRO A 136 16.50 2.62 12.83
C PRO A 136 15.64 1.69 11.94
N GLY A 137 14.42 1.43 12.41
CA GLY A 137 13.49 0.55 11.71
C GLY A 137 13.75 -0.95 11.83
N LEU A 138 14.86 -1.39 12.45
CA LEU A 138 15.17 -2.79 12.65
C LEU A 138 14.64 -3.27 14.01
N ILE A 139 14.12 -4.49 14.04
CA ILE A 139 13.46 -5.07 15.22
C ILE A 139 14.42 -5.94 16.02
N PHE A 140 14.57 -5.59 17.30
CA PHE A 140 15.27 -6.42 18.29
C PHE A 140 14.22 -7.22 19.06
N TRP A 141 14.16 -8.52 18.83
CA TRP A 141 13.22 -9.43 19.49
C TRP A 141 13.68 -9.74 20.91
N HIS A 142 12.83 -9.41 21.89
CA HIS A 142 13.04 -9.77 23.29
C HIS A 142 12.63 -11.23 23.54
N PRO A 143 12.99 -11.85 24.69
CA PRO A 143 12.75 -13.28 24.91
C PRO A 143 11.30 -13.73 24.70
N LYS A 144 10.33 -12.92 25.16
CA LYS A 144 8.89 -13.23 24.95
C LYS A 144 8.52 -13.14 23.47
N GLY A 145 8.96 -12.07 22.79
CA GLY A 145 8.70 -11.88 21.37
C GLY A 145 9.37 -12.94 20.50
N ALA A 146 10.61 -13.32 20.83
CA ALA A 146 11.32 -14.40 20.16
C ALA A 146 10.58 -15.74 20.32
N THR A 147 9.99 -15.99 21.49
CA THR A 147 9.16 -17.19 21.70
C THR A 147 7.91 -17.18 20.83
N VAL A 148 7.18 -16.05 20.79
CA VAL A 148 5.99 -15.90 19.94
C VAL A 148 6.36 -16.09 18.47
N ARG A 149 7.44 -15.44 18.02
CA ARG A 149 7.95 -15.55 16.65
C ARG A 149 8.25 -17.01 16.30
N ARG A 150 8.98 -17.73 17.15
CA ARG A 150 9.30 -19.15 16.94
C ARG A 150 8.03 -20.01 16.83
N LEU A 151 7.05 -19.81 17.68
CA LEU A 151 5.79 -20.57 17.62
C LEU A 151 5.03 -20.33 16.30
N ILE A 152 5.07 -19.12 15.78
CA ILE A 152 4.47 -18.79 14.47
C ILE A 152 5.27 -19.44 13.34
N GLU A 153 6.61 -19.38 13.40
CA GLU A 153 7.49 -20.01 12.40
C GLU A 153 7.31 -21.54 12.40
N ASP A 154 7.22 -22.18 13.59
CA ASP A 154 6.98 -23.61 13.72
C ASP A 154 5.61 -23.99 13.11
N PHE A 155 4.54 -23.26 13.43
CA PHE A 155 3.23 -23.46 12.85
C PHE A 155 3.23 -23.34 11.32
N LEU A 156 3.83 -22.28 10.79
CA LEU A 156 3.92 -22.07 9.35
C LEU A 156 4.74 -23.16 8.66
N ARG A 157 5.83 -23.61 9.29
CA ARG A 157 6.67 -24.71 8.80
C ARG A 157 5.84 -25.99 8.65
N GLU A 158 5.16 -26.40 9.70
CA GLU A 158 4.30 -27.58 9.68
C GLU A 158 3.23 -27.50 8.59
N GLU A 159 2.57 -26.36 8.47
CA GLU A 159 1.50 -26.17 7.49
C GLU A 159 2.03 -26.14 6.03
N MET A 160 3.23 -25.63 5.81
CA MET A 160 3.86 -25.65 4.48
C MET A 160 4.37 -27.06 4.14
N GLU A 161 5.01 -27.77 5.06
CA GLU A 161 5.49 -29.15 4.86
C GLU A 161 4.33 -30.10 4.54
N LYS A 162 3.18 -29.98 5.21
CA LYS A 162 1.96 -30.73 4.88
C LYS A 162 1.48 -30.50 3.44
N ARG A 163 1.81 -29.36 2.85
CA ARG A 163 1.48 -28.98 1.46
C ARG A 163 2.62 -29.27 0.47
N GLY A 164 3.65 -29.99 0.92
CA GLY A 164 4.78 -30.41 0.10
C GLY A 164 5.82 -29.35 -0.17
N TYR A 165 5.89 -28.28 0.65
CA TYR A 165 6.99 -27.33 0.60
C TYR A 165 8.22 -27.87 1.31
N GLN A 166 9.39 -27.59 0.75
CA GLN A 166 10.69 -27.90 1.30
C GLN A 166 11.38 -26.61 1.73
N PHE A 167 11.85 -26.56 2.97
CA PHE A 167 12.54 -25.38 3.47
C PHE A 167 14.00 -25.35 3.02
N VAL A 168 14.45 -24.19 2.63
CA VAL A 168 15.83 -23.89 2.24
C VAL A 168 16.33 -22.67 2.99
N TYR A 169 17.64 -22.45 2.94
CA TYR A 169 18.30 -21.26 3.46
C TYR A 169 19.26 -20.75 2.40
N THR A 170 19.08 -19.49 1.99
CA THR A 170 19.94 -18.83 1.01
C THR A 170 20.82 -17.75 1.67
N PRO A 171 21.98 -17.42 1.12
CA PRO A 171 22.83 -16.36 1.65
C PRO A 171 22.07 -15.03 1.77
N HIS A 172 22.30 -14.29 2.86
CA HIS A 172 21.70 -12.96 3.05
C HIS A 172 22.34 -11.90 2.17
N ILE A 173 23.60 -12.11 1.73
CA ILE A 173 24.37 -11.20 0.90
C ILE A 173 24.83 -11.95 -0.34
N ALA A 174 24.65 -11.34 -1.51
CA ALA A 174 25.11 -11.88 -2.79
C ALA A 174 25.59 -10.75 -3.70
N LYS A 175 26.37 -11.07 -4.75
CA LYS A 175 26.81 -10.11 -5.76
C LYS A 175 25.60 -9.47 -6.45
N SER A 176 25.69 -8.19 -6.75
CA SER A 176 24.61 -7.40 -7.39
C SER A 176 24.17 -7.99 -8.73
N GLU A 177 25.04 -8.74 -9.40
CA GLU A 177 24.76 -9.40 -10.68
C GLU A 177 23.53 -10.32 -10.62
N LEU A 178 23.32 -11.03 -9.50
CA LEU A 178 22.14 -11.87 -9.31
C LEU A 178 20.84 -11.06 -9.46
N TRP A 179 20.83 -9.86 -8.93
CA TRP A 179 19.69 -8.97 -8.93
C TRP A 179 19.52 -8.25 -10.27
N LYS A 180 20.62 -7.98 -10.98
CA LYS A 180 20.61 -7.46 -12.36
C LYS A 180 20.00 -8.49 -13.32
N ILE A 181 20.45 -9.73 -13.26
CA ILE A 181 19.93 -10.85 -14.10
C ILE A 181 18.43 -11.09 -13.83
N SER A 182 18.00 -10.97 -12.59
CA SER A 182 16.58 -11.17 -12.21
C SER A 182 15.69 -9.95 -12.44
N GLY A 183 16.24 -8.81 -12.89
CA GLY A 183 15.53 -7.57 -13.16
C GLY A 183 15.18 -6.74 -11.91
N HIS A 184 15.46 -7.23 -10.72
CA HIS A 184 15.12 -6.52 -9.48
C HIS A 184 15.96 -5.26 -9.28
N TYR A 185 17.20 -5.25 -9.76
CA TYR A 185 18.13 -4.13 -9.57
C TYR A 185 17.62 -2.85 -10.21
N GLU A 186 17.05 -2.91 -11.40
CA GLU A 186 16.54 -1.74 -12.14
C GLU A 186 15.32 -1.10 -11.45
N TYR A 187 14.42 -1.94 -10.90
CA TYR A 187 13.17 -1.46 -10.32
C TYR A 187 13.25 -1.09 -8.84
N PHE A 188 14.20 -1.67 -8.09
CA PHE A 188 14.23 -1.55 -6.63
C PHE A 188 15.55 -0.98 -6.09
N ARG A 189 16.45 -0.49 -6.95
CA ARG A 189 17.78 -0.02 -6.54
C ARG A 189 17.74 0.99 -5.38
N GLU A 190 16.80 1.93 -5.42
CA GLU A 190 16.65 2.96 -4.38
C GLU A 190 16.26 2.39 -3.01
N HIS A 191 15.75 1.18 -2.99
CA HIS A 191 15.33 0.48 -1.77
C HIS A 191 16.24 -0.71 -1.42
N MET A 192 17.37 -0.84 -2.09
CA MET A 192 18.33 -1.93 -1.85
C MET A 192 19.54 -1.43 -1.06
N TYR A 193 19.95 -2.20 -0.07
CA TYR A 193 21.22 -1.97 0.62
C TYR A 193 22.35 -2.58 -0.21
N THR A 194 23.18 -1.71 -0.81
CA THR A 194 24.34 -2.11 -1.59
C THR A 194 25.61 -1.93 -0.76
N LEU A 195 26.55 -2.86 -0.89
CA LEU A 195 27.80 -2.92 -0.15
C LEU A 195 28.96 -3.06 -1.14
N PRO A 196 29.85 -2.06 -1.29
CA PRO A 196 31.08 -2.24 -2.06
C PRO A 196 32.04 -3.13 -1.27
N LEU A 197 32.56 -4.18 -1.90
CA LEU A 197 33.51 -5.09 -1.32
C LEU A 197 34.46 -5.62 -2.41
N ASP A 198 35.77 -5.45 -2.24
CA ASP A 198 36.82 -5.96 -3.13
C ASP A 198 36.59 -5.66 -4.62
N GLU A 199 36.32 -4.39 -4.96
CA GLU A 199 36.03 -3.89 -6.32
C GLU A 199 34.71 -4.43 -6.92
N GLU A 200 33.91 -5.17 -6.15
CA GLU A 200 32.62 -5.71 -6.55
C GLU A 200 31.50 -5.10 -5.69
N GLU A 201 30.29 -5.10 -6.23
CA GLU A 201 29.10 -4.65 -5.51
C GLU A 201 28.30 -5.85 -5.02
N TYR A 202 28.07 -5.90 -3.72
CA TYR A 202 27.18 -6.87 -3.07
C TYR A 202 25.87 -6.21 -2.64
N VAL A 203 24.84 -7.01 -2.47
CA VAL A 203 23.50 -6.57 -2.08
C VAL A 203 23.01 -7.44 -0.94
N LEU A 204 22.47 -6.79 0.10
CA LEU A 204 21.65 -7.48 1.10
C LEU A 204 20.35 -7.90 0.41
N LYS A 205 20.01 -9.18 0.41
CA LYS A 205 18.88 -9.73 -0.35
C LYS A 205 17.56 -9.00 -0.01
N PRO A 206 16.90 -8.35 -0.96
CA PRO A 206 15.59 -7.75 -0.75
C PRO A 206 14.47 -8.81 -0.75
N MET A 207 14.74 -9.98 -1.34
CA MET A 207 13.81 -11.11 -1.41
C MET A 207 14.55 -12.43 -1.66
N ASN A 208 13.92 -13.55 -1.32
CA ASN A 208 14.50 -14.88 -1.41
C ASN A 208 14.45 -15.49 -2.83
N CYS A 209 13.54 -15.03 -3.69
CA CYS A 209 13.20 -15.66 -4.97
C CYS A 209 14.42 -15.94 -5.88
N PRO A 210 15.36 -15.02 -6.12
CA PRO A 210 16.52 -15.32 -6.98
C PRO A 210 17.40 -16.44 -6.43
N GLY A 211 17.57 -16.51 -5.09
CA GLY A 211 18.30 -17.62 -4.45
C GLY A 211 17.61 -18.97 -4.66
N HIS A 212 16.29 -19.00 -4.56
CA HIS A 212 15.49 -20.21 -4.84
C HIS A 212 15.63 -20.68 -6.28
N ILE A 213 15.69 -19.75 -7.24
CA ILE A 213 15.93 -20.08 -8.65
C ILE A 213 17.34 -20.68 -8.85
N LEU A 214 18.36 -20.19 -8.13
CA LEU A 214 19.69 -20.79 -8.17
C LEU A 214 19.70 -22.23 -7.63
N ILE A 215 18.99 -22.49 -6.52
CA ILE A 215 18.80 -23.86 -6.00
C ILE A 215 18.09 -24.72 -7.05
N TYR A 216 17.03 -24.24 -7.68
CA TYR A 216 16.33 -24.96 -8.73
C TYR A 216 17.26 -25.29 -9.91
N LYS A 217 18.10 -24.34 -10.33
CA LYS A 217 19.05 -24.51 -11.45
C LYS A 217 20.25 -25.39 -11.11
N SER A 218 20.55 -25.65 -9.83
CA SER A 218 21.73 -26.40 -9.42
C SER A 218 21.72 -27.87 -9.86
N ALA A 219 20.55 -28.42 -10.18
CA ALA A 219 20.36 -29.78 -10.69
C ALA A 219 19.34 -29.81 -11.83
N LYS A 220 19.56 -30.69 -12.80
CA LYS A 220 18.58 -30.95 -13.83
C LYS A 220 17.34 -31.60 -13.22
N LYS A 221 16.16 -31.05 -13.51
CA LYS A 221 14.86 -31.55 -13.07
C LYS A 221 14.09 -32.16 -14.22
N SER A 222 13.45 -33.30 -13.98
CA SER A 222 12.46 -33.85 -14.90
C SER A 222 11.14 -33.09 -14.75
N TYR A 223 10.35 -33.00 -15.82
CA TYR A 223 9.00 -32.46 -15.75
C TYR A 223 8.10 -33.21 -14.75
N ARG A 224 8.44 -34.49 -14.46
CA ARG A 224 7.70 -35.33 -13.48
C ARG A 224 7.98 -34.95 -12.03
N GLU A 225 9.05 -34.17 -11.78
CA GLU A 225 9.40 -33.64 -10.44
C GLU A 225 8.75 -32.29 -10.15
N LEU A 226 7.97 -31.77 -11.11
CA LEU A 226 7.25 -30.51 -10.97
C LEU A 226 5.84 -30.71 -10.37
N PRO A 227 5.32 -29.76 -9.62
CA PRO A 227 5.93 -28.50 -9.25
C PRO A 227 6.95 -28.63 -8.11
N VAL A 228 8.04 -27.87 -8.16
CA VAL A 228 8.97 -27.72 -7.03
C VAL A 228 8.44 -26.63 -6.11
N ARG A 229 8.27 -26.94 -4.82
CA ARG A 229 7.77 -26.02 -3.80
C ARG A 229 8.85 -25.77 -2.78
N ILE A 230 9.36 -24.54 -2.74
CA ILE A 230 10.44 -24.10 -1.86
C ILE A 230 9.95 -22.94 -1.02
N ALA A 231 10.34 -22.94 0.26
CA ALA A 231 10.02 -21.87 1.21
C ALA A 231 11.26 -21.48 2.02
N GLU A 232 11.30 -20.25 2.47
CA GLU A 232 12.34 -19.69 3.35
C GLU A 232 11.73 -18.59 4.22
N PHE A 233 12.10 -18.56 5.51
CA PHE A 233 11.77 -17.45 6.40
C PHE A 233 12.78 -16.32 6.33
#